data_e57680c009f875b784b1c55941079cb4
#
_entry.id   e57680c009f875b784b1c55941079cb4
#
_cell.length_a   1.000
_cell.length_b   1.000
_cell.length_c   1.000
_cell.angle_alpha   90.00
_cell.angle_beta   90.00
_cell.angle_gamma   90.00
#
_symmetry.space_group_name_H-M   'P 1'
#
loop_
_entity.id
_entity.type
_entity.pdbx_description
1 polymer ?
#
loop_
_entity_poly.entity_id
_entity_poly.type
_entity_poly.pdbx_seq_one_letter_code
_entity_poly.pdbx_strand_id
1 'polypeptide(L)'
;MSKSDRIDVYLVAGGKYHNIDHARLEILKLLAEQPRIKVQVGADYSDIDAICSSDFLITYTCDLVPTPQETTRLQDYIRGGAKWFALHGTNSILEFLAPDEAGNPQVDCPERNVPFMEILGSQFMAHPPIQEYEVVATDPAHPLVAGIPAFTVDDELYLSKFHGEYQTLLHTHWSEPVANFVKDDWMKNSDVQPVFYLHPYGEGTVLYLTLGHCRGKYDMQPLIEEYPVPEEGAWKTKEFYELLRRGIGWAMPPSQ
;
A
#
# COMPACT_ATOMS: atom_id res chain seq x y z
N MET A 1 -14.68 -34.71 0.32
CA MET A 1 -13.92 -34.18 -0.84
C MET A 1 -12.72 -33.46 -0.27
N SER A 2 -11.50 -33.81 -0.68
CA SER A 2 -10.30 -33.05 -0.28
C SER A 2 -10.44 -31.63 -0.78
N LYS A 3 -10.15 -30.63 0.07
CA LYS A 3 -10.09 -29.24 -0.34
C LYS A 3 -9.08 -29.15 -1.51
N SER A 4 -9.44 -28.47 -2.59
CA SER A 4 -8.51 -28.24 -3.71
C SER A 4 -7.24 -27.57 -3.14
N ASP A 5 -6.07 -27.96 -3.65
CA ASP A 5 -4.78 -27.29 -3.31
C ASP A 5 -4.69 -25.87 -3.88
N ARG A 6 -5.75 -25.43 -4.55
CA ARG A 6 -5.87 -24.09 -5.14
C ARG A 6 -6.04 -23.01 -4.06
N ILE A 7 -5.34 -21.92 -4.24
CA ILE A 7 -5.42 -20.71 -3.42
C ILE A 7 -6.13 -19.63 -4.25
N ASP A 8 -7.26 -19.15 -3.79
CA ASP A 8 -8.01 -18.09 -4.42
C ASP A 8 -7.56 -16.72 -3.87
N VAL A 9 -7.05 -15.86 -4.74
CA VAL A 9 -6.54 -14.52 -4.42
C VAL A 9 -7.39 -13.47 -5.08
N TYR A 10 -7.74 -12.42 -4.36
CA TYR A 10 -8.35 -11.24 -4.97
C TYR A 10 -7.34 -10.09 -5.03
N LEU A 11 -7.14 -9.52 -6.21
CA LEU A 11 -6.34 -8.33 -6.44
C LEU A 11 -7.26 -7.14 -6.74
N VAL A 12 -7.31 -6.14 -5.86
CA VAL A 12 -7.91 -4.84 -6.18
C VAL A 12 -6.79 -3.92 -6.66
N ALA A 13 -6.85 -3.54 -7.94
CA ALA A 13 -5.91 -2.59 -8.53
C ALA A 13 -6.68 -1.50 -9.27
N GLY A 14 -6.73 -0.30 -8.68
CA GLY A 14 -7.56 0.79 -9.19
C GLY A 14 -7.34 2.12 -8.48
N GLY A 15 -8.10 3.13 -8.89
CA GLY A 15 -7.98 4.48 -8.33
C GLY A 15 -7.32 5.45 -9.29
N LYS A 16 -6.56 6.43 -8.76
CA LYS A 16 -6.05 7.59 -9.50
C LYS A 16 -4.58 7.85 -9.24
N TYR A 17 -4.01 8.76 -10.01
CA TYR A 17 -2.70 9.40 -9.81
C TYR A 17 -1.48 8.49 -9.97
N HIS A 18 -1.67 7.22 -10.25
CA HIS A 18 -0.63 6.20 -10.41
C HIS A 18 -0.85 5.38 -11.68
N ASN A 19 0.21 4.80 -12.21
CA ASN A 19 0.13 3.84 -13.32
C ASN A 19 -0.37 2.49 -12.81
N ILE A 20 -1.68 2.42 -12.55
CA ILE A 20 -2.36 1.24 -12.00
C ILE A 20 -2.16 0.01 -12.87
N ASP A 21 -2.15 0.18 -14.20
CA ASP A 21 -2.00 -0.94 -15.13
C ASP A 21 -0.59 -1.53 -15.11
N HIS A 22 0.44 -0.69 -14.94
CA HIS A 22 1.81 -1.17 -14.73
C HIS A 22 1.90 -2.00 -13.45
N ALA A 23 1.46 -1.45 -12.32
CA ALA A 23 1.49 -2.15 -11.04
C ALA A 23 0.69 -3.45 -11.07
N ARG A 24 -0.52 -3.42 -11.64
CA ARG A 24 -1.37 -4.61 -11.84
C ARG A 24 -0.64 -5.69 -12.64
N LEU A 25 -0.01 -5.32 -13.75
CA LEU A 25 0.73 -6.26 -14.61
C LEU A 25 1.88 -6.91 -13.85
N GLU A 26 2.68 -6.12 -13.13
CA GLU A 26 3.83 -6.63 -12.38
C GLU A 26 3.40 -7.55 -11.22
N ILE A 27 2.35 -7.18 -10.48
CA ILE A 27 1.80 -8.03 -9.41
C ILE A 27 1.26 -9.35 -9.99
N LEU A 28 0.55 -9.32 -11.12
CA LEU A 28 0.04 -10.52 -11.78
C LEU A 28 1.17 -11.46 -12.25
N LYS A 29 2.29 -10.92 -12.74
CA LYS A 29 3.47 -11.73 -13.08
C LYS A 29 4.01 -12.47 -11.85
N LEU A 30 4.12 -11.79 -10.71
CA LEU A 30 4.59 -12.39 -9.45
C LEU A 30 3.61 -13.45 -8.92
N LEU A 31 2.31 -13.22 -9.01
CA LEU A 31 1.29 -14.20 -8.64
C LEU A 31 1.35 -15.44 -9.54
N ALA A 32 1.66 -15.26 -10.83
CA ALA A 32 1.83 -16.37 -11.78
C ALA A 32 3.07 -17.25 -11.51
N GLU A 33 4.05 -16.77 -10.73
CA GLU A 33 5.16 -17.59 -10.24
C GLU A 33 4.68 -18.73 -9.29
N GLN A 34 3.46 -18.60 -8.73
CA GLN A 34 2.87 -19.54 -7.76
C GLN A 34 1.81 -20.41 -8.42
N PRO A 35 2.11 -21.67 -8.78
CA PRO A 35 1.20 -22.51 -9.60
C PRO A 35 -0.12 -22.88 -8.92
N ARG A 36 -0.21 -22.70 -7.60
CA ARG A 36 -1.44 -22.95 -6.82
C ARG A 36 -2.41 -21.77 -6.83
N ILE A 37 -1.97 -20.58 -7.22
CA ILE A 37 -2.77 -19.36 -7.14
C ILE A 37 -3.71 -19.24 -8.34
N LYS A 38 -4.99 -18.97 -8.03
CA LYS A 38 -5.99 -18.46 -8.97
C LYS A 38 -6.33 -17.03 -8.57
N VAL A 39 -6.13 -16.09 -9.47
CA VAL A 39 -6.39 -14.66 -9.24
C VAL A 39 -7.74 -14.26 -9.81
N GLN A 40 -8.50 -13.46 -9.03
CA GLN A 40 -9.53 -12.55 -9.52
C GLN A 40 -9.03 -11.11 -9.40
N VAL A 41 -9.42 -10.24 -10.33
CA VAL A 41 -8.99 -8.84 -10.36
C VAL A 41 -10.20 -7.93 -10.41
N GLY A 42 -10.25 -6.93 -9.54
CA GLY A 42 -11.20 -5.84 -9.54
C GLY A 42 -10.50 -4.48 -9.63
N ALA A 43 -11.22 -3.46 -10.10
CA ALA A 43 -10.75 -2.08 -10.10
C ALA A 43 -11.14 -1.32 -8.81
N ASP A 44 -12.05 -1.87 -8.03
CA ASP A 44 -12.58 -1.31 -6.79
C ASP A 44 -13.04 -2.41 -5.83
N TYR A 45 -13.71 -2.01 -4.73
CA TYR A 45 -14.20 -2.93 -3.69
C TYR A 45 -15.63 -3.42 -3.93
N SER A 46 -16.26 -3.14 -5.07
CA SER A 46 -17.68 -3.45 -5.34
C SER A 46 -17.97 -4.96 -5.37
N ASP A 47 -17.01 -5.79 -5.78
CA ASP A 47 -17.13 -7.26 -5.71
C ASP A 47 -16.76 -7.80 -4.32
N ILE A 48 -17.32 -7.18 -3.29
CA ILE A 48 -16.97 -7.43 -1.88
C ILE A 48 -17.19 -8.89 -1.47
N ASP A 49 -18.16 -9.58 -2.06
CA ASP A 49 -18.45 -10.98 -1.76
C ASP A 49 -17.33 -11.89 -2.27
N ALA A 50 -16.81 -11.66 -3.47
CA ALA A 50 -15.65 -12.40 -3.98
C ALA A 50 -14.37 -12.05 -3.22
N ILE A 51 -14.16 -10.77 -2.86
CA ILE A 51 -13.04 -10.34 -2.01
C ILE A 51 -13.06 -11.12 -0.69
N CYS A 52 -14.18 -11.11 0.03
CA CYS A 52 -14.31 -11.77 1.33
C CYS A 52 -14.34 -13.31 1.26
N SER A 53 -14.47 -13.88 0.07
CA SER A 53 -14.43 -15.33 -0.16
C SER A 53 -13.06 -15.83 -0.59
N SER A 54 -12.12 -14.93 -0.87
CA SER A 54 -10.74 -15.27 -1.23
C SER A 54 -9.93 -15.76 -0.03
N ASP A 55 -8.85 -16.51 -0.27
CA ASP A 55 -7.94 -16.94 0.80
C ASP A 55 -7.09 -15.77 1.32
N PHE A 56 -6.81 -14.77 0.48
CA PHE A 56 -6.21 -13.48 0.89
C PHE A 56 -6.43 -12.37 -0.14
N LEU A 57 -6.29 -11.15 0.32
CA LEU A 57 -6.47 -9.92 -0.46
C LEU A 57 -5.11 -9.26 -0.76
N ILE A 58 -4.95 -8.77 -1.98
CA ILE A 58 -3.88 -7.82 -2.34
C ILE A 58 -4.53 -6.55 -2.86
N THR A 59 -4.01 -5.39 -2.48
CA THR A 59 -4.46 -4.09 -3.01
C THR A 59 -3.30 -3.23 -3.48
N TYR A 60 -3.46 -2.63 -4.63
CA TYR A 60 -2.68 -1.50 -5.12
C TYR A 60 -3.66 -0.44 -5.60
N THR A 61 -3.99 0.49 -4.73
CA THR A 61 -5.01 1.52 -5.00
C THR A 61 -4.51 2.89 -4.57
N CYS A 62 -5.11 3.96 -5.09
CA CYS A 62 -4.89 5.32 -4.61
C CYS A 62 -6.17 6.14 -4.82
N ASP A 63 -6.53 6.95 -3.84
CA ASP A 63 -7.76 7.76 -3.82
C ASP A 63 -9.03 6.92 -4.12
N LEU A 64 -9.03 5.70 -3.60
CA LEU A 64 -10.12 4.74 -3.74
C LEU A 64 -10.62 4.32 -2.35
N VAL A 65 -11.88 4.65 -2.06
CA VAL A 65 -12.50 4.42 -0.74
C VAL A 65 -13.64 3.44 -0.89
N PRO A 66 -13.66 2.32 -0.14
CA PRO A 66 -14.84 1.45 -0.09
C PRO A 66 -16.03 2.17 0.54
N THR A 67 -17.24 1.80 0.17
CA THR A 67 -18.46 2.24 0.83
C THR A 67 -18.48 1.79 2.30
N PRO A 68 -19.30 2.39 3.18
CA PRO A 68 -19.43 1.93 4.56
C PRO A 68 -19.82 0.45 4.69
N GLN A 69 -20.64 -0.06 3.78
CA GLN A 69 -21.03 -1.47 3.77
C GLN A 69 -19.87 -2.38 3.38
N GLU A 70 -19.12 -2.03 2.33
CA GLU A 70 -17.91 -2.76 1.92
C GLU A 70 -16.85 -2.72 3.02
N THR A 71 -16.68 -1.57 3.69
CA THR A 71 -15.77 -1.42 4.82
C THR A 71 -16.13 -2.38 5.97
N THR A 72 -17.41 -2.47 6.34
CA THR A 72 -17.86 -3.41 7.36
C THR A 72 -17.53 -4.86 6.98
N ARG A 73 -17.74 -5.23 5.71
CA ARG A 73 -17.42 -6.57 5.20
C ARG A 73 -15.91 -6.85 5.25
N LEU A 74 -15.07 -5.87 4.89
CA LEU A 74 -13.61 -5.96 5.00
C LEU A 74 -13.16 -6.10 6.47
N GLN A 75 -13.78 -5.34 7.39
CA GLN A 75 -13.52 -5.48 8.82
C GLN A 75 -13.79 -6.91 9.32
N ASP A 76 -14.95 -7.46 8.97
CA ASP A 76 -15.34 -8.82 9.38
C ASP A 76 -14.41 -9.87 8.76
N TYR A 77 -14.04 -9.71 7.49
CA TYR A 77 -13.14 -10.58 6.77
C TYR A 77 -11.75 -10.65 7.44
N ILE A 78 -11.14 -9.49 7.70
CA ILE A 78 -9.81 -9.46 8.33
C ILE A 78 -9.90 -9.87 9.80
N ARG A 79 -10.91 -9.41 10.58
CA ARG A 79 -11.11 -9.85 11.96
C ARG A 79 -11.30 -11.37 12.08
N GLY A 80 -11.86 -11.99 11.06
CA GLY A 80 -12.07 -13.44 10.98
C GLY A 80 -10.81 -14.26 10.67
N GLY A 81 -9.62 -13.63 10.57
CA GLY A 81 -8.34 -14.31 10.37
C GLY A 81 -7.76 -14.21 8.96
N ALA A 82 -8.39 -13.48 8.05
CA ALA A 82 -7.85 -13.27 6.71
C ALA A 82 -6.58 -12.40 6.71
N LYS A 83 -5.79 -12.56 5.66
CA LYS A 83 -4.58 -11.77 5.43
C LYS A 83 -4.80 -10.78 4.30
N TRP A 84 -4.27 -9.58 4.47
CA TRP A 84 -4.30 -8.53 3.48
C TRP A 84 -2.89 -8.00 3.23
N PHE A 85 -2.40 -8.11 2.00
CA PHE A 85 -1.17 -7.47 1.57
C PHE A 85 -1.51 -6.16 0.85
N ALA A 86 -1.38 -5.05 1.55
CA ALA A 86 -1.67 -3.71 1.06
C ALA A 86 -0.40 -3.02 0.55
N LEU A 87 -0.52 -2.34 -0.59
CA LEU A 87 0.60 -1.72 -1.27
C LEU A 87 0.36 -0.22 -1.48
N HIS A 88 1.42 0.54 -1.31
CA HIS A 88 1.57 1.94 -1.68
C HIS A 88 0.34 2.79 -1.35
N GLY A 89 -0.34 3.35 -2.35
CA GLY A 89 -1.45 4.28 -2.22
C GLY A 89 -2.73 3.75 -1.59
N THR A 90 -2.77 2.49 -1.11
CA THR A 90 -3.99 1.89 -0.56
C THR A 90 -4.58 2.68 0.61
N ASN A 91 -3.76 3.36 1.42
CA ASN A 91 -4.19 4.23 2.52
C ASN A 91 -4.26 5.73 2.15
N SER A 92 -4.15 6.07 0.87
CA SER A 92 -4.14 7.46 0.41
C SER A 92 -5.54 7.89 -0.04
N ILE A 93 -6.01 8.98 0.57
CA ILE A 93 -7.20 9.72 0.15
C ILE A 93 -6.77 11.15 -0.04
N LEU A 94 -6.94 11.70 -1.24
CA LEU A 94 -6.38 12.99 -1.62
C LEU A 94 -7.47 13.97 -2.01
N GLU A 95 -7.27 15.24 -1.63
CA GLU A 95 -8.06 16.37 -2.08
C GLU A 95 -7.12 17.52 -2.48
N PHE A 96 -7.10 17.85 -3.77
CA PHE A 96 -6.31 18.96 -4.27
C PHE A 96 -7.05 20.26 -4.01
N LEU A 97 -6.44 21.12 -3.21
CA LEU A 97 -6.99 22.41 -2.80
C LEU A 97 -6.54 23.53 -3.73
N ALA A 98 -7.14 24.72 -3.58
CA ALA A 98 -6.61 25.92 -4.21
C ALA A 98 -5.17 26.16 -3.74
N PRO A 99 -4.27 26.68 -4.62
CA PRO A 99 -2.93 27.07 -4.22
C PRO A 99 -2.94 28.06 -3.07
N ASP A 100 -1.87 28.04 -2.27
CA ASP A 100 -1.67 29.03 -1.19
C ASP A 100 -1.46 30.45 -1.75
N GLU A 101 -1.31 31.46 -0.88
CA GLU A 101 -1.09 32.85 -1.26
C GLU A 101 0.19 33.06 -2.10
N ALA A 102 1.16 32.17 -2.00
CA ALA A 102 2.39 32.16 -2.77
C ALA A 102 2.27 31.41 -4.10
N GLY A 103 1.13 30.75 -4.37
CA GLY A 103 0.87 29.99 -5.58
C GLY A 103 1.35 28.54 -5.51
N ASN A 104 1.72 28.03 -4.32
CA ASN A 104 2.14 26.62 -4.18
C ASN A 104 0.91 25.69 -4.14
N PRO A 105 0.98 24.53 -4.82
CA PRO A 105 -0.06 23.51 -4.74
C PRO A 105 -0.30 23.09 -3.28
N GLN A 106 -1.56 22.83 -2.94
CA GLN A 106 -1.94 22.34 -1.62
C GLN A 106 -2.75 21.06 -1.73
N VAL A 107 -2.43 20.07 -0.91
CA VAL A 107 -3.09 18.78 -0.88
C VAL A 107 -3.56 18.48 0.54
N ASP A 108 -4.84 18.14 0.70
CA ASP A 108 -5.38 17.59 1.94
C ASP A 108 -5.51 16.06 1.83
N CYS A 109 -5.42 15.40 2.98
CA CYS A 109 -5.67 13.96 3.14
C CYS A 109 -6.86 13.78 4.09
N PRO A 110 -8.10 13.95 3.59
CA PRO A 110 -9.28 13.97 4.44
C PRO A 110 -9.60 12.60 5.04
N GLU A 111 -10.07 12.59 6.28
CA GLU A 111 -10.48 11.37 6.99
C GLU A 111 -11.90 10.92 6.54
N ARG A 112 -12.05 10.54 5.26
CA ARG A 112 -13.37 10.16 4.69
C ARG A 112 -13.88 8.80 5.12
N ASN A 113 -12.98 7.88 5.51
CA ASN A 113 -13.34 6.54 5.96
C ASN A 113 -12.33 6.04 7.02
N VAL A 114 -12.44 6.58 8.22
CA VAL A 114 -11.58 6.21 9.34
C VAL A 114 -11.59 4.70 9.62
N PRO A 115 -12.76 4.00 9.65
CA PRO A 115 -12.76 2.55 9.85
C PRO A 115 -11.96 1.76 8.80
N PHE A 116 -11.87 2.23 7.56
CA PHE A 116 -11.03 1.63 6.53
C PHE A 116 -9.54 1.81 6.83
N MET A 117 -9.15 3.01 7.28
CA MET A 117 -7.77 3.30 7.66
C MET A 117 -7.35 2.56 8.93
N GLU A 118 -8.29 2.32 9.85
CA GLU A 118 -8.06 1.48 11.04
C GLU A 118 -7.76 0.01 10.67
N ILE A 119 -8.39 -0.55 9.62
CA ILE A 119 -8.04 -1.89 9.12
C ILE A 119 -6.62 -1.90 8.57
N LEU A 120 -6.23 -0.87 7.81
CA LEU A 120 -4.90 -0.75 7.21
C LEU A 120 -3.79 -0.44 8.23
N GLY A 121 -4.16 0.06 9.42
CA GLY A 121 -3.26 0.47 10.48
C GLY A 121 -2.60 1.82 10.24
N SER A 122 -2.90 2.49 9.12
CA SER A 122 -2.38 3.84 8.83
C SER A 122 -3.24 4.58 7.82
N GLN A 123 -3.08 5.91 7.82
CA GLN A 123 -3.54 6.79 6.75
C GLN A 123 -2.38 7.65 6.27
N PHE A 124 -2.21 7.72 4.95
CA PHE A 124 -1.27 8.64 4.31
C PHE A 124 -1.63 10.10 4.63
N MET A 125 -0.64 10.90 4.99
CA MET A 125 -0.81 12.33 5.31
C MET A 125 -0.01 13.23 4.40
N ALA A 126 1.21 12.81 4.01
CA ALA A 126 2.12 13.61 3.20
C ALA A 126 3.22 12.74 2.59
N HIS A 127 3.91 13.29 1.60
CA HIS A 127 5.23 12.83 1.16
C HIS A 127 6.10 14.06 0.80
N PRO A 128 7.43 14.02 1.05
CA PRO A 128 8.35 15.01 0.48
C PRO A 128 8.38 14.87 -1.05
N PRO A 129 9.01 15.82 -1.77
CA PRO A 129 9.32 15.61 -3.18
C PRO A 129 9.99 14.24 -3.39
N ILE A 130 9.64 13.57 -4.49
CA ILE A 130 10.24 12.26 -4.83
C ILE A 130 11.76 12.42 -4.89
N GLN A 131 12.46 11.58 -4.16
CA GLN A 131 13.91 11.60 -4.02
C GLN A 131 14.42 10.25 -3.53
N GLU A 132 15.71 10.04 -3.66
CA GLU A 132 16.37 8.87 -3.09
C GLU A 132 16.38 8.92 -1.56
N TYR A 133 16.05 7.78 -0.93
CA TYR A 133 16.22 7.56 0.51
C TYR A 133 16.62 6.12 0.80
N GLU A 134 17.32 5.94 1.94
CA GLU A 134 17.75 4.62 2.39
C GLU A 134 16.63 3.93 3.16
N VAL A 135 16.44 2.65 2.88
CA VAL A 135 15.51 1.75 3.59
C VAL A 135 16.31 0.68 4.30
N VAL A 136 16.06 0.53 5.61
CA VAL A 136 16.78 -0.39 6.48
C VAL A 136 15.85 -1.32 7.25
N ALA A 137 16.32 -2.53 7.56
CA ALA A 137 15.56 -3.48 8.37
C ALA A 137 15.61 -3.09 9.87
N THR A 138 14.42 -3.08 10.51
CA THR A 138 14.31 -2.85 11.96
C THR A 138 14.81 -4.05 12.75
N ASP A 139 14.45 -5.26 12.32
CA ASP A 139 14.98 -6.53 12.79
C ASP A 139 15.43 -7.37 11.58
N PRO A 140 16.74 -7.40 11.29
CA PRO A 140 17.27 -8.16 10.14
C PRO A 140 17.06 -9.67 10.20
N ALA A 141 16.66 -10.22 11.37
CA ALA A 141 16.39 -11.64 11.53
C ALA A 141 14.92 -12.00 11.21
N HIS A 142 14.02 -11.01 11.09
CA HIS A 142 12.61 -11.27 10.82
C HIS A 142 12.43 -11.92 9.44
N PRO A 143 11.67 -13.03 9.29
CA PRO A 143 11.59 -13.81 8.05
C PRO A 143 11.21 -13.00 6.79
N LEU A 144 10.38 -11.97 6.94
CA LEU A 144 9.95 -11.13 5.81
C LEU A 144 11.05 -10.22 5.27
N VAL A 145 12.13 -9.98 6.01
CA VAL A 145 13.22 -9.09 5.61
C VAL A 145 14.61 -9.72 5.76
N ALA A 146 14.72 -10.93 6.30
CA ALA A 146 16.00 -11.61 6.51
C ALA A 146 16.81 -11.70 5.21
N GLY A 147 18.07 -11.24 5.25
CA GLY A 147 18.99 -11.24 4.11
C GLY A 147 18.72 -10.14 3.07
N ILE A 148 17.75 -9.25 3.28
CA ILE A 148 17.61 -8.02 2.48
C ILE A 148 18.59 -7.00 3.08
N PRO A 149 19.60 -6.53 2.31
CA PRO A 149 20.49 -5.48 2.79
C PRO A 149 19.77 -4.14 2.89
N ALA A 150 20.37 -3.17 3.56
CA ALA A 150 19.96 -1.77 3.36
C ALA A 150 20.05 -1.41 1.88
N PHE A 151 19.08 -0.68 1.37
CA PHE A 151 19.03 -0.30 -0.04
C PHE A 151 18.50 1.12 -0.20
N THR A 152 18.91 1.78 -1.28
CA THR A 152 18.42 3.09 -1.66
C THR A 152 17.33 2.93 -2.69
N VAL A 153 16.27 3.74 -2.57
CA VAL A 153 15.15 3.76 -3.49
C VAL A 153 14.77 5.21 -3.83
N ASP A 154 14.44 5.46 -5.07
CA ASP A 154 13.84 6.72 -5.54
C ASP A 154 12.33 6.52 -5.63
N ASP A 155 11.60 6.88 -4.56
CA ASP A 155 10.16 6.59 -4.43
C ASP A 155 9.44 7.70 -3.65
N GLU A 156 8.11 7.67 -3.60
CA GLU A 156 7.33 8.50 -2.69
C GLU A 156 7.47 8.00 -1.25
N LEU A 157 8.18 8.75 -0.42
CA LEU A 157 8.27 8.45 1.02
C LEU A 157 6.95 8.78 1.70
N TYR A 158 6.19 7.77 2.11
CA TYR A 158 4.92 7.95 2.82
C TYR A 158 5.13 8.36 4.28
N LEU A 159 4.57 9.51 4.63
CA LEU A 159 4.48 10.02 5.98
C LEU A 159 3.04 9.83 6.44
N SER A 160 2.82 8.92 7.39
CA SER A 160 1.49 8.44 7.73
C SER A 160 1.11 8.72 9.18
N LYS A 161 -0.19 8.93 9.41
CA LYS A 161 -0.82 8.81 10.73
C LYS A 161 -1.13 7.33 10.96
N PHE A 162 -0.66 6.76 12.07
CA PHE A 162 -0.87 5.37 12.40
C PHE A 162 -2.10 5.16 13.29
N HIS A 163 -2.74 3.99 13.14
CA HIS A 163 -3.90 3.53 13.89
C HIS A 163 -3.61 2.18 14.56
N GLY A 164 -3.74 2.12 15.88
CA GLY A 164 -3.51 0.87 16.63
C GLY A 164 -2.04 0.46 16.72
N GLU A 165 -1.82 -0.81 17.01
CA GLU A 165 -0.48 -1.40 17.14
C GLU A 165 0.03 -1.85 15.77
N TYR A 166 1.34 -1.73 15.55
CA TYR A 166 2.00 -2.24 14.35
C TYR A 166 3.45 -2.63 14.67
N GLN A 167 3.98 -3.57 13.89
CA GLN A 167 5.37 -3.99 13.94
C GLN A 167 6.09 -3.51 12.68
N THR A 168 7.01 -2.58 12.84
CA THR A 168 7.86 -2.11 11.72
C THR A 168 8.88 -3.17 11.34
N LEU A 169 8.93 -3.52 10.07
CA LEU A 169 9.88 -4.46 9.47
C LEU A 169 11.00 -3.74 8.73
N LEU A 170 10.64 -2.74 7.93
CA LEU A 170 11.57 -1.81 7.28
C LEU A 170 11.15 -0.38 7.61
N HIS A 171 12.15 0.49 7.72
CA HIS A 171 11.94 1.91 7.97
C HIS A 171 12.97 2.77 7.25
N THR A 172 12.69 4.06 7.24
CA THR A 172 13.61 5.14 6.91
C THR A 172 13.48 6.25 7.95
N HIS A 173 14.25 7.33 7.81
CA HIS A 173 14.18 8.48 8.70
C HIS A 173 13.73 9.73 7.94
N TRP A 174 12.77 10.44 8.52
CA TRP A 174 12.33 11.73 8.02
C TRP A 174 11.68 12.55 9.14
N SER A 175 12.11 13.81 9.30
CA SER A 175 11.59 14.73 10.32
C SER A 175 11.30 16.13 9.78
N GLU A 176 11.67 16.41 8.52
CA GLU A 176 11.51 17.74 7.94
C GLU A 176 10.05 18.01 7.55
N PRO A 177 9.54 19.23 7.73
CA PRO A 177 8.20 19.61 7.25
C PRO A 177 8.05 19.44 5.74
N VAL A 178 6.82 19.13 5.31
CA VAL A 178 6.47 19.00 3.89
C VAL A 178 5.51 20.12 3.51
N ALA A 179 5.92 20.98 2.58
CA ALA A 179 5.25 22.25 2.29
C ALA A 179 3.90 22.11 1.56
N ASN A 180 3.71 21.09 0.74
CA ASN A 180 2.56 20.97 -0.15
C ASN A 180 1.37 20.22 0.46
N PHE A 181 1.50 19.69 1.68
CA PHE A 181 0.46 18.97 2.38
C PHE A 181 0.01 19.75 3.62
N VAL A 182 -1.30 19.87 3.80
CA VAL A 182 -1.88 20.65 4.90
C VAL A 182 -1.98 19.87 6.20
N LYS A 183 -1.78 18.55 6.19
CA LYS A 183 -1.78 17.68 7.37
C LYS A 183 -0.36 17.41 7.84
N ASP A 184 -0.17 17.54 9.16
CA ASP A 184 1.10 17.31 9.85
C ASP A 184 1.01 16.27 10.97
N ASP A 185 -0.09 15.52 11.04
CA ASP A 185 -0.32 14.51 12.08
C ASP A 185 0.78 13.44 12.15
N TRP A 186 1.45 13.15 11.03
CA TRP A 186 2.58 12.26 10.97
C TRP A 186 3.80 12.76 11.76
N MET A 187 3.95 14.07 11.95
CA MET A 187 5.04 14.68 12.74
C MET A 187 4.95 14.37 14.24
N LYS A 188 3.80 13.87 14.71
CA LYS A 188 3.63 13.41 16.10
C LYS A 188 4.35 12.08 16.37
N ASN A 189 4.76 11.38 15.33
CA ASN A 189 5.56 10.17 15.40
C ASN A 189 7.04 10.55 15.64
N SER A 190 7.89 9.53 15.86
CA SER A 190 9.34 9.72 15.82
C SER A 190 9.80 10.07 14.39
N ASP A 191 11.08 10.39 14.20
CA ASP A 191 11.71 10.53 12.89
C ASP A 191 11.75 9.22 12.09
N VAL A 192 11.48 8.08 12.73
CA VAL A 192 11.39 6.75 12.10
C VAL A 192 10.06 6.63 11.36
N GLN A 193 10.13 6.48 10.04
CA GLN A 193 8.97 6.30 9.17
C GLN A 193 8.89 4.84 8.70
N PRO A 194 7.84 4.09 9.10
CA PRO A 194 7.65 2.71 8.65
C PRO A 194 7.44 2.62 7.14
N VAL A 195 8.23 1.77 6.48
CA VAL A 195 8.15 1.49 5.04
C VAL A 195 7.49 0.15 4.77
N PHE A 196 7.70 -0.82 5.66
CA PHE A 196 7.09 -2.14 5.61
C PHE A 196 6.71 -2.55 7.03
N TYR A 197 5.44 -2.90 7.26
CA TYR A 197 4.98 -3.21 8.62
C TYR A 197 3.85 -4.24 8.62
N LEU A 198 3.69 -4.91 9.78
CA LEU A 198 2.57 -5.78 10.11
C LEU A 198 1.64 -5.03 11.06
N HIS A 199 0.34 -5.06 10.78
CA HIS A 199 -0.72 -4.52 11.63
C HIS A 199 -1.72 -5.62 11.97
N PRO A 200 -1.81 -6.06 13.23
CA PRO A 200 -2.82 -7.03 13.66
C PRO A 200 -4.20 -6.38 13.69
N TYR A 201 -5.22 -7.08 13.17
CA TYR A 201 -6.60 -6.61 13.19
C TYR A 201 -7.55 -7.78 13.49
N GLY A 202 -7.97 -7.94 14.74
CA GLY A 202 -8.68 -9.13 15.22
C GLY A 202 -7.78 -10.37 15.13
N GLU A 203 -8.28 -11.44 14.53
CA GLU A 203 -7.51 -12.67 14.30
C GLU A 203 -6.66 -12.61 13.01
N GLY A 204 -6.89 -11.60 12.16
CA GLY A 204 -6.18 -11.40 10.92
C GLY A 204 -5.04 -10.39 11.02
N THR A 205 -4.40 -10.13 9.90
CA THR A 205 -3.25 -9.23 9.85
C THR A 205 -3.15 -8.57 8.49
N VAL A 206 -2.86 -7.28 8.50
CA VAL A 206 -2.46 -6.52 7.31
C VAL A 206 -0.94 -6.42 7.26
N LEU A 207 -0.35 -6.81 6.15
CA LEU A 207 1.03 -6.53 5.79
C LEU A 207 1.01 -5.34 4.84
N TYR A 208 1.64 -4.25 5.20
CA TYR A 208 1.65 -3.03 4.41
C TYR A 208 3.05 -2.67 3.92
N LEU A 209 3.19 -2.46 2.62
CA LEU A 209 4.42 -1.97 1.99
C LEU A 209 4.13 -0.62 1.32
N THR A 210 4.71 0.46 1.85
CA THR A 210 4.46 1.83 1.37
C THR A 210 5.18 2.15 0.06
N LEU A 211 6.23 1.41 -0.30
CA LEU A 211 6.90 1.52 -1.59
C LEU A 211 5.99 1.12 -2.75
N GLY A 212 6.33 1.59 -3.94
CA GLY A 212 5.68 1.14 -5.18
C GLY A 212 5.08 2.28 -5.99
N HIS A 213 5.55 3.51 -5.79
CA HIS A 213 5.17 4.63 -6.66
C HIS A 213 5.46 4.31 -8.13
N CYS A 214 4.49 4.58 -8.98
CA CYS A 214 4.69 4.62 -10.43
C CYS A 214 3.65 5.54 -11.06
N ARG A 215 4.09 6.36 -12.02
CA ARG A 215 3.24 7.33 -12.70
C ARG A 215 3.62 7.44 -14.16
N GLY A 216 2.67 7.26 -15.05
CA GLY A 216 2.81 7.46 -16.47
C GLY A 216 2.42 8.88 -16.87
N LYS A 217 2.52 9.14 -18.17
CA LYS A 217 2.33 10.47 -18.75
C LYS A 217 0.94 11.10 -18.48
N TYR A 218 -0.10 10.27 -18.35
CA TYR A 218 -1.50 10.73 -18.30
C TYR A 218 -2.20 10.44 -16.97
N ASP A 219 -1.50 9.88 -15.99
CA ASP A 219 -2.12 9.42 -14.74
C ASP A 219 -2.56 10.56 -13.81
N MET A 220 -2.08 11.79 -14.06
CA MET A 220 -2.49 12.98 -13.31
C MET A 220 -3.68 13.74 -13.92
N GLN A 221 -4.25 13.25 -15.02
CA GLN A 221 -5.45 13.89 -15.60
C GLN A 221 -6.64 13.83 -14.66
N PRO A 222 -7.52 14.84 -14.63
CA PRO A 222 -7.47 16.09 -15.40
C PRO A 222 -6.61 17.22 -14.76
N LEU A 223 -5.90 16.96 -13.66
CA LEU A 223 -5.14 17.99 -12.93
C LEU A 223 -3.95 18.51 -13.74
N ILE A 224 -3.27 17.62 -14.43
CA ILE A 224 -2.14 17.90 -15.33
C ILE A 224 -2.40 17.11 -16.60
N GLU A 225 -2.41 17.80 -17.75
CA GLU A 225 -2.73 17.17 -19.04
C GLU A 225 -1.69 16.11 -19.42
N GLU A 226 -0.42 16.43 -19.26
CA GLU A 226 0.70 15.52 -19.50
C GLU A 226 1.75 15.66 -18.38
N TYR A 227 2.00 14.59 -17.66
CA TYR A 227 3.07 14.56 -16.66
C TYR A 227 4.43 14.50 -17.37
N PRO A 228 5.39 15.37 -17.01
CA PRO A 228 6.57 15.61 -17.86
C PRO A 228 7.52 14.39 -17.94
N VAL A 229 7.65 13.63 -16.85
CA VAL A 229 8.58 12.49 -16.77
C VAL A 229 7.86 11.30 -16.10
N PRO A 230 7.72 10.16 -16.79
CA PRO A 230 7.22 8.95 -16.15
C PRO A 230 8.11 8.52 -14.97
N GLU A 231 7.47 8.11 -13.90
CA GLU A 231 8.11 7.67 -12.66
C GLU A 231 7.84 6.17 -12.47
N GLU A 232 8.86 5.42 -12.06
CA GLU A 232 8.75 3.98 -11.85
C GLU A 232 9.10 3.58 -10.41
N GLY A 233 9.57 4.52 -9.58
CA GLY A 233 9.82 4.31 -8.17
C GLY A 233 10.60 3.04 -7.85
N ALA A 234 10.16 2.35 -6.82
CA ALA A 234 10.73 1.08 -6.36
C ALA A 234 10.66 -0.07 -7.38
N TRP A 235 9.81 0.03 -8.41
CA TRP A 235 9.70 -1.01 -9.46
C TRP A 235 10.98 -1.23 -10.26
N LYS A 236 12.00 -0.38 -10.08
CA LYS A 236 13.35 -0.54 -10.64
C LYS A 236 14.30 -1.37 -9.77
N THR A 237 13.90 -1.70 -8.53
CA THR A 237 14.79 -2.32 -7.55
C THR A 237 14.46 -3.80 -7.33
N LYS A 238 15.50 -4.62 -7.26
CA LYS A 238 15.36 -6.07 -7.00
C LYS A 238 14.83 -6.35 -5.58
N GLU A 239 15.18 -5.50 -4.62
CA GLU A 239 14.76 -5.58 -3.22
C GLU A 239 13.23 -5.43 -3.11
N PHE A 240 12.63 -4.51 -3.87
CA PHE A 240 11.19 -4.34 -3.91
C PHE A 240 10.48 -5.58 -4.45
N TYR A 241 10.95 -6.14 -5.56
CA TYR A 241 10.38 -7.38 -6.10
C TYR A 241 10.53 -8.57 -5.14
N GLU A 242 11.64 -8.64 -4.39
CA GLU A 242 11.82 -9.64 -3.34
C GLU A 242 10.81 -9.44 -2.19
N LEU A 243 10.57 -8.20 -1.75
CA LEU A 243 9.56 -7.88 -0.76
C LEU A 243 8.15 -8.26 -1.23
N LEU A 244 7.82 -8.01 -2.50
CA LEU A 244 6.55 -8.42 -3.08
C LEU A 244 6.38 -9.95 -3.06
N ARG A 245 7.41 -10.72 -3.46
CA ARG A 245 7.37 -12.20 -3.40
C ARG A 245 7.18 -12.71 -1.98
N ARG A 246 7.88 -12.11 -1.01
CA ARG A 246 7.76 -12.47 0.41
C ARG A 246 6.37 -12.11 0.97
N GLY A 247 5.82 -10.96 0.60
CA GLY A 247 4.47 -10.58 0.98
C GLY A 247 3.42 -11.52 0.43
N ILE A 248 3.52 -11.92 -0.84
CA ILE A 248 2.67 -12.95 -1.46
C ILE A 248 2.81 -14.27 -0.71
N GLY A 249 4.06 -14.74 -0.49
CA GLY A 249 4.33 -15.98 0.24
C GLY A 249 3.80 -15.98 1.67
N TRP A 250 3.92 -14.86 2.37
CA TRP A 250 3.37 -14.69 3.73
C TRP A 250 1.83 -14.77 3.74
N ALA A 251 1.19 -14.19 2.74
CA ALA A 251 -0.28 -14.19 2.66
C ALA A 251 -0.86 -15.59 2.37
N MET A 252 -0.12 -16.42 1.66
CA MET A 252 -0.58 -17.77 1.30
C MET A 252 -0.87 -18.63 2.55
N PRO A 253 -1.95 -19.42 2.54
CA PRO A 253 -2.17 -20.43 3.58
C PRO A 253 -1.06 -21.50 3.53
N PRO A 254 -0.72 -22.12 4.68
CA PRO A 254 0.27 -23.19 4.73
C PRO A 254 -0.15 -24.34 3.80
N SER A 255 0.85 -25.02 3.21
CA SER A 255 0.61 -26.27 2.47
C SER A 255 0.04 -27.32 3.41
N GLN A 256 -1.03 -27.98 2.99
CA GLN A 256 -1.65 -29.08 3.75
C GLN A 256 -0.79 -30.33 3.67
#